data_35fef5e3348eab40fb02350b189f1a51
#
_entry.id   35fef5e3348eab40fb02350b189f1a51
#
_cell.length_a   1.000
_cell.length_b   1.000
_cell.length_c   1.000
_cell.angle_alpha   90.00
_cell.angle_beta   90.00
_cell.angle_gamma   90.00
#
_symmetry.space_group_name_H-M   'P 1'
#
loop_
_entity.id
_entity.type
_entity.pdbx_description
1 polymer ?
#
loop_
_entity_poly.entity_id
_entity_poly.type
_entity_poly.pdbx_seq_one_letter_code
_entity_poly.pdbx_strand_id
1 'polypeptide(L)'
;MYVCDLEGARDFFVRYFGAKPNAGYHNVQTGFLSFFLSFDDNVRLEVMTRPQMTDGEKERNRKGFIHLSFSVGSKEQVDTLTAQLKTDGFEVADGPRTTGDGYYESCIVGFEGNLIEITV
;
A
#
# COMPACT_ATOMS: atom_id res chain seq x y z
N MET A 1 2.48 -5.09 7.95
CA MET A 1 1.47 -3.99 8.09
C MET A 1 0.20 -4.59 8.70
N TYR A 2 -0.32 -4.02 9.79
CA TYR A 2 -1.63 -4.42 10.32
C TYR A 2 -2.75 -3.74 9.54
N VAL A 3 -3.81 -4.51 9.25
CA VAL A 3 -5.01 -4.07 8.52
C VAL A 3 -6.26 -4.69 9.17
N CYS A 4 -7.41 -4.04 9.05
CA CYS A 4 -8.67 -4.57 9.54
C CYS A 4 -9.28 -5.57 8.56
N ASP A 5 -9.30 -5.25 7.27
CA ASP A 5 -9.75 -6.13 6.19
C ASP A 5 -8.54 -6.74 5.46
N LEU A 6 -8.15 -7.94 5.91
CA LEU A 6 -6.96 -8.63 5.42
C LEU A 6 -7.08 -9.04 3.93
N GLU A 7 -8.25 -9.51 3.51
CA GLU A 7 -8.49 -9.91 2.12
C GLU A 7 -8.56 -8.71 1.19
N GLY A 8 -9.22 -7.64 1.62
CA GLY A 8 -9.24 -6.39 0.88
C GLY A 8 -7.85 -5.78 0.69
N ALA A 9 -6.99 -5.82 1.73
CA ALA A 9 -5.60 -5.39 1.62
C ALA A 9 -4.81 -6.25 0.62
N ARG A 10 -4.94 -7.58 0.70
CA ARG A 10 -4.33 -8.49 -0.28
C ARG A 10 -4.75 -8.13 -1.71
N ASP A 11 -6.05 -7.98 -1.94
CA ASP A 11 -6.60 -7.75 -3.27
C ASP A 11 -6.21 -6.37 -3.82
N PHE A 12 -6.09 -5.37 -2.96
CA PHE A 12 -5.57 -4.05 -3.31
C PHE A 12 -4.13 -4.14 -3.88
N PHE A 13 -3.22 -4.78 -3.17
CA PHE A 13 -1.83 -4.90 -3.63
C PHE A 13 -1.69 -5.82 -4.84
N VAL A 14 -2.51 -6.87 -4.96
CA VAL A 14 -2.56 -7.71 -6.16
C VAL A 14 -2.99 -6.89 -7.37
N ARG A 15 -4.08 -6.14 -7.24
CA ARG A 15 -4.68 -5.39 -8.35
C ARG A 15 -3.81 -4.26 -8.86
N TYR A 16 -3.25 -3.46 -7.96
CA TYR A 16 -2.58 -2.20 -8.33
C TYR A 16 -1.06 -2.32 -8.42
N PHE A 17 -0.46 -3.24 -7.69
CA PHE A 17 0.99 -3.39 -7.59
C PHE A 17 1.51 -4.76 -8.03
N GLY A 18 0.64 -5.61 -8.59
CA GLY A 18 1.04 -6.91 -9.12
C GLY A 18 1.56 -7.89 -8.07
N ALA A 19 1.21 -7.70 -6.81
CA ALA A 19 1.64 -8.57 -5.72
C ALA A 19 1.18 -10.02 -5.92
N LYS A 20 2.01 -10.97 -5.52
CA LYS A 20 1.72 -12.41 -5.55
C LYS A 20 1.55 -12.90 -4.11
N PRO A 21 0.32 -13.16 -3.65
CA PRO A 21 0.07 -13.63 -2.30
C PRO A 21 0.44 -15.10 -2.13
N ASN A 22 0.89 -15.48 -0.92
CA ASN A 22 0.97 -16.89 -0.52
C ASN A 22 -0.42 -17.42 -0.14
N ALA A 23 -0.48 -18.69 0.32
CA ALA A 23 -1.73 -19.31 0.75
C ALA A 23 -2.34 -18.72 2.04
N GLY A 24 -1.62 -17.82 2.71
CA GLY A 24 -2.01 -17.26 4.00
C GLY A 24 -1.67 -18.14 5.18
N TYR A 25 -1.70 -17.55 6.36
CA TYR A 25 -1.47 -18.21 7.64
C TYR A 25 -2.58 -17.85 8.63
N HIS A 26 -3.02 -18.84 9.38
CA HIS A 26 -4.00 -18.65 10.47
C HIS A 26 -3.53 -19.35 11.74
N ASN A 27 -3.32 -18.59 12.80
CA ASN A 27 -3.12 -19.12 14.13
C ASN A 27 -4.48 -19.19 14.86
N VAL A 28 -5.07 -20.38 14.95
CA VAL A 28 -6.39 -20.58 15.56
C VAL A 28 -6.45 -20.30 17.06
N GLN A 29 -5.31 -20.35 17.76
CA GLN A 29 -5.26 -20.07 19.19
C GLN A 29 -5.29 -18.58 19.50
N THR A 30 -4.62 -17.77 18.67
CA THR A 30 -4.50 -16.32 18.87
C THR A 30 -5.43 -15.51 17.98
N GLY A 31 -6.03 -16.12 16.93
CA GLY A 31 -6.80 -15.43 15.92
C GLY A 31 -5.95 -14.59 14.95
N PHE A 32 -4.62 -14.73 14.98
CA PHE A 32 -3.71 -14.03 14.07
C PHE A 32 -3.84 -14.60 12.66
N LEU A 33 -3.96 -13.71 11.67
CA LEU A 33 -4.01 -14.05 10.24
C LEU A 33 -2.99 -13.20 9.48
N SER A 34 -2.35 -13.76 8.46
CA SER A 34 -1.48 -12.98 7.57
C SER A 34 -1.41 -13.53 6.15
N PHE A 35 -1.05 -12.63 5.21
CA PHE A 35 -0.54 -12.97 3.89
C PHE A 35 0.84 -12.37 3.70
N PHE A 36 1.74 -13.13 3.07
CA PHE A 36 2.95 -12.59 2.47
C PHE A 36 2.67 -12.26 1.01
N LEU A 37 2.87 -10.99 0.65
CA LEU A 37 2.72 -10.45 -0.69
C LEU A 37 4.11 -10.26 -1.28
N SER A 38 4.46 -11.04 -2.31
CA SER A 38 5.76 -10.97 -2.98
C SER A 38 5.68 -10.05 -4.19
N PHE A 39 6.71 -9.25 -4.37
CA PHE A 39 6.93 -8.38 -5.53
C PHE A 39 8.16 -8.89 -6.32
N ASP A 40 8.38 -8.35 -7.53
CA ASP A 40 9.36 -8.94 -8.47
C ASP A 40 10.81 -8.97 -7.93
N ASP A 41 11.24 -8.03 -7.16
CA ASP A 41 12.63 -7.93 -6.65
C ASP A 41 12.91 -8.72 -5.36
N ASN A 42 12.20 -9.82 -5.12
CA ASN A 42 12.28 -10.59 -3.87
C ASN A 42 11.86 -9.81 -2.62
N VAL A 43 11.25 -8.65 -2.79
CA VAL A 43 10.65 -7.89 -1.69
C VAL A 43 9.32 -8.52 -1.31
N ARG A 44 9.06 -8.60 -0.01
CA ARG A 44 7.78 -9.08 0.51
C ARG A 44 7.21 -8.08 1.51
N LEU A 45 5.90 -7.88 1.41
CA LEU A 45 5.10 -7.18 2.40
C LEU A 45 4.24 -8.20 3.15
N GLU A 46 4.36 -8.28 4.46
CA GLU A 46 3.41 -9.03 5.27
C GLU A 46 2.24 -8.12 5.66
N VAL A 47 1.04 -8.48 5.23
CA VAL A 47 -0.22 -7.90 5.70
C VAL A 47 -0.83 -8.81 6.74
N MET A 48 -1.28 -8.25 7.86
CA MET A 48 -1.64 -9.01 9.06
C MET A 48 -2.90 -8.44 9.69
N THR A 49 -3.66 -9.32 10.35
CA THR A 49 -4.72 -8.91 11.26
C THR A 49 -4.73 -9.79 12.51
N ARG A 50 -5.29 -9.27 13.59
CA ARG A 50 -5.47 -9.99 14.85
C ARG A 50 -6.66 -9.40 15.62
N PRO A 51 -7.28 -10.16 16.55
CA PRO A 51 -8.32 -9.61 17.42
C PRO A 51 -7.81 -8.41 18.24
N GLN A 52 -8.70 -7.50 18.61
CA GLN A 52 -8.44 -6.39 19.53
C GLN A 52 -7.41 -5.35 19.02
N MET A 53 -7.28 -5.19 17.70
CA MET A 53 -6.54 -4.06 17.14
C MET A 53 -7.32 -2.77 17.37
N THR A 54 -6.59 -1.70 17.65
CA THR A 54 -7.14 -0.35 17.70
C THR A 54 -6.64 0.44 16.49
N ASP A 55 -7.52 1.22 15.88
CA ASP A 55 -7.10 2.15 14.84
C ASP A 55 -6.48 3.40 15.49
N GLY A 56 -5.24 3.69 15.13
CA GLY A 56 -4.54 4.90 15.54
C GLY A 56 -4.78 6.05 14.58
N GLU A 57 -4.71 7.27 15.07
CA GLU A 57 -4.78 8.46 14.21
C GLU A 57 -3.64 8.44 13.17
N LYS A 58 -3.99 8.61 11.90
CA LYS A 58 -3.05 8.62 10.76
C LYS A 58 -2.69 10.05 10.36
N GLU A 59 -2.23 10.84 11.33
CA GLU A 59 -1.75 12.19 11.06
C GLU A 59 -0.53 12.19 10.14
N ARG A 60 -0.56 13.05 9.11
CA ARG A 60 0.52 13.14 8.10
C ARG A 60 1.83 13.70 8.66
N ASN A 61 1.78 14.56 9.69
CA ASN A 61 2.95 15.25 10.25
C ASN A 61 3.45 14.64 11.57
N ARG A 62 3.37 13.34 11.70
CA ARG A 62 3.87 12.61 12.88
C ARG A 62 5.24 11.99 12.64
N LYS A 63 5.98 11.75 13.72
CA LYS A 63 7.23 10.95 13.65
C LYS A 63 6.91 9.47 13.39
N GLY A 64 7.77 8.77 12.64
CA GLY A 64 7.68 7.34 12.33
C GLY A 64 7.41 7.07 10.86
N PHE A 65 6.96 5.86 10.54
CA PHE A 65 6.61 5.50 9.16
C PHE A 65 5.42 6.34 8.69
N ILE A 66 5.54 6.90 7.47
CA ILE A 66 4.50 7.74 6.87
C ILE A 66 3.87 7.09 5.65
N HIS A 67 4.65 6.52 4.76
CA HIS A 67 4.16 5.86 3.53
C HIS A 67 4.96 4.60 3.19
N LEU A 68 4.38 3.77 2.33
CA LEU A 68 5.10 2.79 1.53
C LEU A 68 5.33 3.39 0.15
N SER A 69 6.54 3.23 -0.41
CA SER A 69 6.87 3.70 -1.75
C SER A 69 7.06 2.51 -2.69
N PHE A 70 6.45 2.60 -3.89
CA PHE A 70 6.55 1.59 -4.95
C PHE A 70 7.07 2.22 -6.23
N SER A 71 8.24 1.72 -6.70
CA SER A 71 8.72 2.07 -8.03
C SER A 71 7.93 1.28 -9.08
N VAL A 72 7.39 1.99 -10.07
CA VAL A 72 6.61 1.42 -11.18
C VAL A 72 7.32 1.53 -12.52
N GLY A 73 8.55 2.04 -12.54
CA GLY A 73 9.49 1.96 -13.65
C GLY A 73 9.43 3.07 -14.68
N SER A 74 8.35 3.86 -14.80
CA SER A 74 8.30 5.00 -15.73
C SER A 74 7.29 6.07 -15.29
N LYS A 75 7.46 7.29 -15.80
CA LYS A 75 6.52 8.40 -15.58
C LYS A 75 5.12 8.08 -16.09
N GLU A 76 5.03 7.44 -17.26
CA GLU A 76 3.73 7.02 -17.81
C GLU A 76 3.03 6.02 -16.89
N GLN A 77 3.77 5.14 -16.25
CA GLN A 77 3.18 4.19 -15.29
C GLN A 77 2.73 4.88 -14.01
N VAL A 78 3.48 5.87 -13.50
CA VAL A 78 3.04 6.71 -12.38
C VAL A 78 1.72 7.42 -12.73
N ASP A 79 1.65 8.06 -13.89
CA ASP A 79 0.44 8.77 -14.33
C ASP A 79 -0.76 7.82 -14.51
N THR A 80 -0.53 6.69 -15.19
CA THR A 80 -1.59 5.72 -15.48
C THR A 80 -2.15 5.10 -14.21
N LEU A 81 -1.28 4.63 -13.31
CA LEU A 81 -1.70 4.00 -12.06
C LEU A 81 -2.39 5.01 -11.13
N THR A 82 -1.88 6.24 -11.05
CA THR A 82 -2.51 7.31 -10.26
C THR A 82 -3.92 7.63 -10.79
N ALA A 83 -4.07 7.74 -12.11
CA ALA A 83 -5.36 7.99 -12.75
C ALA A 83 -6.35 6.82 -12.52
N GLN A 84 -5.88 5.60 -12.60
CA GLN A 84 -6.69 4.40 -12.31
C GLN A 84 -7.18 4.39 -10.87
N LEU A 85 -6.28 4.57 -9.91
CA LEU A 85 -6.63 4.61 -8.48
C LEU A 85 -7.63 5.73 -8.17
N LYS A 86 -7.44 6.91 -8.77
CA LYS A 86 -8.40 8.02 -8.65
C LYS A 86 -9.77 7.65 -9.21
N THR A 87 -9.83 6.99 -10.36
CA THR A 87 -11.09 6.54 -10.98
C THR A 87 -11.79 5.48 -10.13
N ASP A 88 -11.00 4.63 -9.47
CA ASP A 88 -11.50 3.59 -8.55
C ASP A 88 -11.88 4.13 -7.16
N GLY A 89 -11.78 5.46 -6.95
CA GLY A 89 -12.28 6.15 -5.76
C GLY A 89 -11.24 6.45 -4.69
N PHE A 90 -9.95 6.21 -4.94
CA PHE A 90 -8.89 6.58 -4.01
C PHE A 90 -8.53 8.06 -4.13
N GLU A 91 -8.28 8.70 -2.99
CA GLU A 91 -7.82 10.10 -2.94
C GLU A 91 -6.38 10.21 -3.42
N VAL A 92 -6.11 11.12 -4.36
CA VAL A 92 -4.74 11.53 -4.70
C VAL A 92 -4.34 12.65 -3.72
N ALA A 93 -3.44 12.31 -2.80
CA ALA A 93 -2.97 13.24 -1.79
C ALA A 93 -1.98 14.26 -2.34
N ASP A 94 -1.18 13.86 -3.36
CA ASP A 94 -0.20 14.72 -4.02
C ASP A 94 0.21 14.14 -5.39
N GLY A 95 0.58 15.01 -6.33
CA GLY A 95 1.09 14.64 -7.64
C GLY A 95 0.05 14.16 -8.67
N PRO A 96 0.50 13.54 -9.79
CA PRO A 96 1.90 13.31 -10.17
C PRO A 96 2.69 14.61 -10.41
N ARG A 97 3.92 14.65 -9.96
CA ARG A 97 4.83 15.80 -10.12
C ARG A 97 6.29 15.39 -10.01
N THR A 98 7.18 16.26 -10.44
CA THR A 98 8.62 16.12 -10.13
C THR A 98 8.88 16.82 -8.80
N THR A 99 9.51 16.12 -7.88
CA THR A 99 9.92 16.62 -6.56
C THR A 99 11.18 17.50 -6.65
N GLY A 100 11.49 18.21 -5.57
CA GLY A 100 12.68 19.08 -5.50
C GLY A 100 14.01 18.34 -5.63
N ASP A 101 14.03 17.04 -5.30
CA ASP A 101 15.18 16.12 -5.44
C ASP A 101 15.17 15.34 -6.77
N GLY A 102 14.19 15.59 -7.64
CA GLY A 102 14.17 15.12 -9.02
C GLY A 102 13.38 13.84 -9.29
N TYR A 103 12.76 13.23 -8.29
CA TYR A 103 11.89 12.07 -8.50
C TYR A 103 10.56 12.50 -9.12
N TYR A 104 10.03 11.63 -9.98
CA TYR A 104 8.67 11.79 -10.50
C TYR A 104 7.74 10.83 -9.78
N GLU A 105 6.77 11.38 -9.06
CA GLU A 105 5.96 10.60 -8.16
C GLU A 105 4.56 11.16 -7.93
N SER A 106 3.69 10.34 -7.39
CA SER A 106 2.41 10.71 -6.78
C SER A 106 2.26 10.04 -5.43
N CYS A 107 1.39 10.58 -4.60
CA CYS A 107 1.00 9.98 -3.33
C CYS A 107 -0.51 9.80 -3.28
N ILE A 108 -0.96 8.62 -2.92
CA ILE A 108 -2.38 8.31 -2.75
C ILE A 108 -2.70 7.97 -1.29
N VAL A 109 -3.93 8.24 -0.89
CA VAL A 109 -4.52 7.66 0.32
C VAL A 109 -5.05 6.28 -0.08
N GLY A 110 -4.24 5.26 0.14
CA GLY A 110 -4.53 3.89 -0.26
C GLY A 110 -5.41 3.14 0.74
N PHE A 111 -5.21 1.83 0.78
CA PHE A 111 -6.03 0.94 1.59
C PHE A 111 -6.03 1.33 3.08
N GLU A 112 -7.22 1.44 3.67
CA GLU A 112 -7.45 1.86 5.07
C GLU A 112 -6.73 3.18 5.44
N GLY A 113 -6.64 4.14 4.52
CA GLY A 113 -6.06 5.46 4.77
C GLY A 113 -4.54 5.49 4.91
N ASN A 114 -3.84 4.41 4.56
CA ASN A 114 -2.37 4.41 4.53
C ASN A 114 -1.86 5.14 3.30
N LEU A 115 -0.85 5.99 3.47
CA LEU A 115 -0.24 6.67 2.34
C LEU A 115 0.63 5.71 1.54
N ILE A 116 0.49 5.76 0.22
CA ILE A 116 1.28 5.00 -0.73
C ILE A 116 1.81 5.97 -1.77
N GLU A 117 3.13 5.99 -1.88
CA GLU A 117 3.84 6.74 -2.91
C GLU A 117 4.08 5.84 -4.12
N ILE A 118 3.82 6.38 -5.30
CA ILE A 118 4.04 5.72 -6.59
C ILE A 118 5.13 6.53 -7.30
N THR A 119 6.27 5.93 -7.53
CA THR A 119 7.44 6.62 -8.08
C THR A 119 8.07 5.87 -9.26
N VAL A 120 8.95 6.55 -9.97
CA VAL A 120 9.76 5.94 -11.04
C VAL A 120 10.86 5.07 -10.48
#